data_929e6ceaf4307beac5eecb5548744864
#
_entry.id   929e6ceaf4307beac5eecb5548744864
#
_cell.length_a   1.000
_cell.length_b   1.000
_cell.length_c   1.000
_cell.angle_alpha   90.00
_cell.angle_beta   90.00
_cell.angle_gamma   90.00
#
_symmetry.space_group_name_H-M   'P 1'
#
loop_
_entity.id
_entity.type
_entity.pdbx_description
1 polymer ?
#
loop_
_entity_poly.entity_id
_entity_poly.type
_entity_poly.pdbx_seq_one_letter_code
_entity_poly.pdbx_strand_id
1 'polypeptide(L)'
;MFRIHKSKITMRVTISRKAHFNAAHRLYRKDWTFEQNDAVFGKCNNPNFHGHNYELIVSVTGAINPETGYVMDVKDLSDLILEEVEKPFDHKNLNLDVPEFENLNPTAENIVVVIWNKIRKRIQSQLDLEVVLYETPRNFVTYKGE
;
A
#
# COMPACT_ATOMS: atom_id res chain seq x y z
N MET A 1 -3.16 -49.59 18.71
CA MET A 1 -4.16 -48.51 18.74
C MET A 1 -3.58 -47.31 18.00
N PHE A 2 -3.97 -47.13 16.73
CA PHE A 2 -3.46 -46.01 15.89
C PHE A 2 -4.15 -44.72 16.30
N ARG A 3 -3.42 -43.77 16.92
CA ARG A 3 -3.89 -42.39 17.11
C ARG A 3 -3.95 -41.71 15.76
N ILE A 4 -5.15 -41.58 15.22
CA ILE A 4 -5.39 -40.68 14.09
C ILE A 4 -5.17 -39.25 14.61
N HIS A 5 -4.03 -38.67 14.30
CA HIS A 5 -3.85 -37.22 14.42
C HIS A 5 -4.82 -36.56 13.46
N LYS A 6 -6.00 -36.18 13.96
CA LYS A 6 -6.82 -35.21 13.23
C LYS A 6 -6.00 -33.92 13.15
N SER A 7 -5.42 -33.63 12.00
CA SER A 7 -4.87 -32.30 11.73
C SER A 7 -5.98 -31.31 12.00
N LYS A 8 -5.80 -30.47 13.02
CA LYS A 8 -6.74 -29.38 13.32
C LYS A 8 -6.73 -28.48 12.10
N ILE A 9 -7.81 -28.49 11.30
CA ILE A 9 -7.97 -27.54 10.19
C ILE A 9 -7.97 -26.13 10.82
N THR A 10 -6.88 -25.39 10.61
CA THR A 10 -6.75 -24.01 11.08
C THR A 10 -7.49 -23.11 10.11
N MET A 11 -8.57 -22.49 10.55
CA MET A 11 -9.30 -21.51 9.73
C MET A 11 -8.46 -20.24 9.59
N ARG A 12 -8.32 -19.79 8.35
CA ARG A 12 -7.65 -18.53 8.02
C ARG A 12 -8.70 -17.53 7.55
N VAL A 13 -8.59 -16.31 8.04
CA VAL A 13 -9.52 -15.23 7.75
C VAL A 13 -8.73 -13.99 7.33
N THR A 14 -9.30 -13.23 6.44
CA THR A 14 -8.74 -11.93 6.03
C THR A 14 -9.51 -10.81 6.72
N ILE A 15 -8.78 -9.95 7.42
CA ILE A 15 -9.29 -8.67 7.90
C ILE A 15 -8.78 -7.55 7.00
N SER A 16 -9.57 -6.51 6.82
CA SER A 16 -9.21 -5.39 5.95
C SER A 16 -9.53 -4.05 6.61
N ARG A 17 -8.66 -3.08 6.39
CA ARG A 17 -8.87 -1.69 6.81
C ARG A 17 -8.75 -0.79 5.60
N LYS A 18 -9.72 0.10 5.42
CA LYS A 18 -9.66 1.19 4.45
C LYS A 18 -9.01 2.42 5.06
N ALA A 19 -8.21 3.11 4.27
CA ALA A 19 -7.62 4.38 4.61
C ALA A 19 -7.55 5.26 3.37
N HIS A 20 -7.23 6.54 3.55
CA HIS A 20 -7.09 7.47 2.42
C HIS A 20 -6.01 8.51 2.72
N PHE A 21 -5.47 9.09 1.67
CA PHE A 21 -4.61 10.26 1.73
C PHE A 21 -4.75 11.08 0.45
N ASN A 22 -4.58 12.40 0.56
CA ASN A 22 -4.53 13.28 -0.60
C ASN A 22 -3.07 13.63 -0.87
N ALA A 23 -2.63 13.46 -2.10
CA ALA A 23 -1.26 13.75 -2.44
C ALA A 23 -1.15 14.26 -3.88
N ALA A 24 -0.15 15.12 -4.12
CA ALA A 24 0.23 15.55 -5.44
C ALA A 24 1.42 14.74 -5.93
N HIS A 25 1.53 14.58 -7.24
CA HIS A 25 2.67 13.96 -7.90
C HIS A 25 2.83 14.44 -9.34
N ARG A 26 3.99 14.11 -9.89
CA ARG A 26 4.30 14.25 -11.30
C ARG A 26 5.00 12.97 -11.76
N LEU A 27 4.59 12.44 -12.90
CA LEU A 27 5.23 11.28 -13.52
C LEU A 27 6.22 11.78 -14.58
N TYR A 28 7.50 11.57 -14.32
CA TYR A 28 8.57 11.93 -15.25
C TYR A 28 9.89 11.26 -14.87
N ARG A 29 10.78 11.19 -15.86
CA ARG A 29 12.18 10.82 -15.62
C ARG A 29 13.06 12.06 -15.68
N LYS A 30 13.90 12.24 -14.67
CA LYS A 30 14.82 13.38 -14.56
C LYS A 30 15.89 13.39 -15.65
N ASP A 31 16.25 12.21 -16.17
CA ASP A 31 17.27 12.01 -17.20
C ASP A 31 16.71 12.07 -18.65
N TRP A 32 15.40 12.30 -18.80
CA TRP A 32 14.76 12.47 -20.10
C TRP A 32 14.49 13.95 -20.40
N THR A 33 14.40 14.29 -21.70
CA THR A 33 13.92 15.60 -22.11
C THR A 33 12.45 15.78 -21.77
N PHE A 34 11.98 17.03 -21.78
CA PHE A 34 10.56 17.31 -21.60
C PHE A 34 9.69 16.61 -22.66
N GLU A 35 10.13 16.62 -23.91
CA GLU A 35 9.41 16.01 -25.02
C GLU A 35 9.31 14.49 -24.88
N GLN A 36 10.38 13.83 -24.42
CA GLN A 36 10.35 12.39 -24.12
C GLN A 36 9.38 12.07 -22.99
N ASN A 37 9.41 12.84 -21.92
CA ASN A 37 8.49 12.70 -20.79
C ASN A 37 7.03 12.94 -21.21
N ASP A 38 6.80 13.99 -22.00
CA ASP A 38 5.46 14.32 -22.46
C ASP A 38 4.88 13.25 -23.39
N ALA A 39 5.72 12.67 -24.25
CA ALA A 39 5.32 11.58 -25.14
C ALA A 39 4.89 10.30 -24.38
N VAL A 40 5.53 10.01 -23.23
CA VAL A 40 5.24 8.79 -22.43
C VAL A 40 4.16 9.03 -21.39
N PHE A 41 4.26 10.13 -20.65
CA PHE A 41 3.41 10.39 -19.49
C PHE A 41 2.26 11.36 -19.76
N GLY A 42 2.31 12.12 -20.86
CA GLY A 42 1.27 13.06 -21.24
C GLY A 42 0.95 14.07 -20.13
N LYS A 43 -0.32 14.19 -19.79
CA LYS A 43 -0.79 15.10 -18.74
C LYS A 43 -0.18 14.84 -17.36
N CYS A 44 0.24 13.60 -17.08
CA CYS A 44 0.88 13.26 -15.83
C CYS A 44 2.28 13.84 -15.66
N ASN A 45 2.88 14.32 -16.75
CA ASN A 45 4.17 15.03 -16.75
C ASN A 45 4.03 16.54 -16.48
N ASN A 46 2.85 17.07 -16.23
CA ASN A 46 2.68 18.52 -16.01
C ASN A 46 3.68 19.03 -14.94
N PRO A 47 4.51 20.04 -15.26
CA PRO A 47 5.52 20.57 -14.34
C PRO A 47 4.95 21.15 -13.05
N ASN A 48 3.69 21.54 -13.04
CA ASN A 48 3.00 22.08 -11.88
C ASN A 48 2.34 20.99 -11.01
N PHE A 49 2.59 19.71 -11.31
CA PHE A 49 2.00 18.57 -10.61
C PHE A 49 0.50 18.44 -10.83
N HIS A 50 -0.07 17.39 -10.30
CA HIS A 50 -1.51 17.16 -10.14
C HIS A 50 -1.71 16.29 -8.91
N GLY A 51 -2.93 16.22 -8.40
CA GLY A 51 -3.24 15.50 -7.18
C GLY A 51 -4.36 14.50 -7.33
N HIS A 52 -4.38 13.54 -6.42
CA HIS A 52 -5.43 12.54 -6.31
C HIS A 52 -5.88 12.35 -4.87
N ASN A 53 -7.13 11.95 -4.72
CA ASN A 53 -7.65 11.40 -3.49
C ASN A 53 -7.40 9.88 -3.51
N TYR A 54 -6.26 9.48 -2.98
CA TYR A 54 -5.90 8.07 -2.91
C TYR A 54 -6.72 7.37 -1.84
N GLU A 55 -7.23 6.19 -2.17
CA GLU A 55 -7.82 5.27 -1.21
C GLU A 55 -7.02 3.98 -1.20
N LEU A 56 -6.85 3.38 -0.04
CA LEU A 56 -6.19 2.10 0.08
C LEU A 56 -6.98 1.13 0.93
N ILE A 57 -6.82 -0.15 0.61
CA ILE A 57 -7.31 -1.26 1.41
C ILE A 57 -6.11 -2.11 1.79
N VAL A 58 -5.87 -2.21 3.08
CA VAL A 58 -4.83 -3.09 3.63
C VAL A 58 -5.51 -4.32 4.19
N SER A 59 -5.16 -5.47 3.65
CA SER A 59 -5.72 -6.78 4.01
C SER A 59 -4.67 -7.68 4.62
N VAL A 60 -4.98 -8.25 5.77
CA VAL A 60 -4.11 -9.15 6.51
C VAL A 60 -4.83 -10.48 6.67
N THR A 61 -4.19 -11.57 6.26
CA THR A 61 -4.74 -12.93 6.33
C THR A 61 -3.92 -13.79 7.25
N GLY A 62 -4.58 -14.49 8.15
CA GLY A 62 -3.92 -15.41 9.07
C GLY A 62 -4.89 -16.32 9.81
N ALA A 63 -4.33 -17.16 10.66
CA ALA A 63 -5.10 -18.03 11.53
C ALA A 63 -5.80 -17.22 12.64
N ILE A 64 -7.00 -17.61 12.98
CA ILE A 64 -7.72 -17.04 14.12
C ILE A 64 -7.04 -17.52 15.42
N ASN A 65 -6.62 -16.57 16.25
CA ASN A 65 -6.14 -16.89 17.60
C ASN A 65 -7.31 -17.41 18.43
N PRO A 66 -7.26 -18.63 18.98
CA PRO A 66 -8.38 -19.22 19.71
C PRO A 66 -8.70 -18.52 21.03
N GLU A 67 -7.77 -17.78 21.61
CA GLU A 67 -7.99 -17.06 22.87
C GLU A 67 -8.67 -15.70 22.64
N THR A 68 -8.27 -14.97 21.61
CA THR A 68 -8.77 -13.62 21.34
C THR A 68 -9.85 -13.58 20.28
N GLY A 69 -9.88 -14.56 19.36
CA GLY A 69 -10.72 -14.54 18.18
C GLY A 69 -10.19 -13.64 17.05
N TYR A 70 -8.99 -13.08 17.19
CA TYR A 70 -8.39 -12.17 16.21
C TYR A 70 -7.40 -12.88 15.28
N VAL A 71 -7.33 -12.39 14.04
CA VAL A 71 -6.16 -12.55 13.18
C VAL A 71 -5.10 -11.51 13.58
N MET A 72 -5.54 -10.27 13.71
CA MET A 72 -4.79 -9.12 14.19
C MET A 72 -5.79 -8.10 14.74
N ASP A 73 -5.41 -7.32 15.74
CA ASP A 73 -6.26 -6.23 16.22
C ASP A 73 -6.39 -5.15 15.13
N VAL A 74 -7.62 -4.86 14.72
CA VAL A 74 -7.92 -3.86 13.68
C VAL A 74 -7.47 -2.46 14.12
N LYS A 75 -7.49 -2.16 15.42
CA LYS A 75 -6.98 -0.89 15.94
C LYS A 75 -5.47 -0.75 15.72
N ASP A 76 -4.72 -1.82 15.97
CA ASP A 76 -3.27 -1.82 15.73
C ASP A 76 -2.97 -1.67 14.24
N LEU A 77 -3.75 -2.31 13.38
CA LEU A 77 -3.64 -2.13 11.93
C LEU A 77 -3.94 -0.69 11.50
N SER A 78 -4.98 -0.09 12.07
CA SER A 78 -5.35 1.31 11.81
C SER A 78 -4.25 2.27 12.23
N ASP A 79 -3.70 2.10 13.43
CA ASP A 79 -2.62 2.94 13.96
C ASP A 79 -1.35 2.82 13.10
N LEU A 80 -1.01 1.61 12.68
CA LEU A 80 0.11 1.33 11.79
C LEU A 80 -0.03 2.03 10.44
N ILE A 81 -1.21 1.96 9.83
CA ILE A 81 -1.47 2.62 8.54
C ILE A 81 -1.39 4.13 8.69
N LEU A 82 -1.92 4.68 9.78
CA LEU A 82 -1.83 6.09 10.08
C LEU A 82 -0.37 6.57 10.16
N GLU A 83 0.47 5.84 10.88
CA GLU A 83 1.88 6.21 11.09
C GLU A 83 2.73 6.03 9.83
N GLU A 84 2.55 4.93 9.10
CA GLU A 84 3.41 4.57 7.97
C GLU A 84 2.97 5.15 6.64
N VAL A 85 1.69 5.48 6.48
CA VAL A 85 1.13 5.90 5.20
C VAL A 85 0.43 7.26 5.30
N GLU A 86 -0.60 7.39 6.13
CA GLU A 86 -1.41 8.61 6.14
C GLU A 86 -0.58 9.84 6.55
N LYS A 87 0.09 9.81 7.69
CA LYS A 87 0.92 10.93 8.15
C LYS A 87 2.04 11.32 7.19
N PRO A 88 2.82 10.36 6.64
CA PRO A 88 3.89 10.69 5.70
C PRO A 88 3.42 11.19 4.34
N PHE A 89 2.25 10.78 3.86
CA PHE A 89 1.81 11.02 2.47
C PHE A 89 0.69 12.05 2.36
N ASP A 90 -0.17 12.15 3.37
CA ASP A 90 -1.35 13.02 3.30
C ASP A 90 -0.98 14.50 3.23
N HIS A 91 -1.59 15.22 2.29
CA HIS A 91 -1.32 16.63 2.01
C HIS A 91 0.15 16.90 1.62
N LYS A 92 0.82 15.93 1.01
CA LYS A 92 2.21 16.02 0.55
C LYS A 92 2.29 16.02 -0.97
N ASN A 93 3.42 16.52 -1.46
CA ASN A 93 3.88 16.26 -2.82
C ASN A 93 4.82 15.04 -2.77
N LEU A 94 4.42 13.94 -3.39
CA LEU A 94 5.17 12.69 -3.30
C LEU A 94 6.58 12.82 -3.87
N ASN A 95 6.77 13.58 -4.95
CA ASN A 95 8.08 13.80 -5.57
C ASN A 95 9.02 14.62 -4.69
N LEU A 96 8.49 15.62 -3.97
CA LEU A 96 9.29 16.63 -3.28
C LEU A 96 9.41 16.40 -1.78
N ASP A 97 8.37 15.85 -1.14
CA ASP A 97 8.25 15.79 0.32
C ASP A 97 8.46 14.39 0.89
N VAL A 98 8.40 13.35 0.05
CA VAL A 98 8.45 11.95 0.49
C VAL A 98 9.75 11.31 0.02
N PRO A 99 10.68 11.01 0.95
CA PRO A 99 12.03 10.53 0.61
C PRO A 99 12.06 9.27 -0.26
N GLU A 100 11.10 8.37 -0.10
CA GLU A 100 11.01 7.12 -0.87
C GLU A 100 10.87 7.36 -2.38
N PHE A 101 10.35 8.53 -2.77
CA PHE A 101 10.16 8.89 -4.18
C PHE A 101 11.20 9.88 -4.74
N GLU A 102 12.27 10.15 -4.01
CA GLU A 102 13.34 11.04 -4.48
C GLU A 102 13.94 10.56 -5.82
N ASN A 103 14.15 9.24 -5.94
CA ASN A 103 14.71 8.59 -7.13
C ASN A 103 13.79 7.50 -7.70
N LEU A 104 12.52 7.52 -7.34
CA LEU A 104 11.52 6.56 -7.78
C LEU A 104 10.31 7.33 -8.30
N ASN A 105 9.93 7.08 -9.56
CA ASN A 105 8.75 7.70 -10.15
C ASN A 105 7.49 7.30 -9.39
N PRO A 106 6.70 8.23 -8.82
CA PRO A 106 5.55 7.91 -7.99
C PRO A 106 4.31 7.52 -8.80
N THR A 107 4.45 6.50 -9.65
CA THR A 107 3.32 5.81 -10.29
C THR A 107 2.51 5.06 -9.24
N ALA A 108 1.25 4.75 -9.50
CA ALA A 108 0.43 3.96 -8.59
C ALA A 108 1.09 2.61 -8.26
N GLU A 109 1.74 2.00 -9.25
CA GLU A 109 2.48 0.73 -9.10
C GLU A 109 3.64 0.87 -8.10
N ASN A 110 4.45 1.91 -8.22
CA ASN A 110 5.55 2.14 -7.29
C ASN A 110 5.06 2.56 -5.90
N ILE A 111 4.00 3.36 -5.83
CA ILE A 111 3.42 3.77 -4.56
C ILE A 111 2.90 2.56 -3.77
N VAL A 112 2.18 1.64 -4.39
CA VAL A 112 1.64 0.47 -3.70
C VAL A 112 2.75 -0.44 -3.17
N VAL A 113 3.85 -0.59 -3.90
CA VAL A 113 5.02 -1.36 -3.45
C VAL A 113 5.69 -0.69 -2.26
N VAL A 114 5.87 0.62 -2.29
CA VAL A 114 6.43 1.39 -1.16
C VAL A 114 5.55 1.24 0.09
N ILE A 115 4.24 1.40 -0.06
CA ILE A 115 3.28 1.23 1.05
C ILE A 115 3.36 -0.19 1.62
N TRP A 116 3.33 -1.20 0.75
CA TRP A 116 3.41 -2.60 1.18
C TRP A 116 4.69 -2.88 1.98
N ASN A 117 5.84 -2.41 1.50
CA ASN A 117 7.12 -2.60 2.17
C ASN A 117 7.16 -1.91 3.55
N LYS A 118 6.59 -0.72 3.68
CA LYS A 118 6.50 0.00 4.96
C LYS A 118 5.65 -0.78 5.98
N ILE A 119 4.51 -1.28 5.54
CA ILE A 119 3.58 -2.03 6.38
C ILE A 119 4.15 -3.42 6.72
N ARG A 120 4.77 -4.12 5.75
CA ARG A 120 5.33 -5.46 5.93
C ARG A 120 6.34 -5.52 7.09
N LYS A 121 7.14 -4.51 7.27
CA LYS A 121 8.17 -4.44 8.33
C LYS A 121 7.57 -4.45 9.74
N ARG A 122 6.30 -4.11 9.88
CA ARG A 122 5.61 -3.93 11.17
C ARG A 122 4.55 -5.00 11.45
N ILE A 123 4.32 -5.91 10.52
CA ILE A 123 3.38 -7.03 10.67
C ILE A 123 4.15 -8.33 10.84
N GLN A 124 3.63 -9.23 11.68
CA GLN A 124 4.21 -10.55 11.92
C GLN A 124 4.37 -11.32 10.59
N SER A 125 5.50 -12.00 10.42
CA SER A 125 5.88 -12.64 9.15
C SER A 125 4.95 -13.77 8.71
N GLN A 126 4.28 -14.42 9.63
CA GLN A 126 3.32 -15.49 9.34
C GLN A 126 1.97 -14.99 8.81
N LEU A 127 1.71 -13.69 8.88
CA LEU A 127 0.50 -13.08 8.31
C LEU A 127 0.76 -12.68 6.85
N ASP A 128 -0.17 -13.02 5.97
CA ASP A 128 -0.13 -12.57 4.59
C ASP A 128 -0.62 -11.13 4.49
N LEU A 129 0.01 -10.34 3.64
CA LEU A 129 -0.31 -8.94 3.45
C LEU A 129 -0.63 -8.65 1.99
N GLU A 130 -1.74 -7.97 1.76
CA GLU A 130 -2.14 -7.43 0.47
C GLU A 130 -2.48 -5.95 0.62
N VAL A 131 -2.04 -5.13 -0.32
CA VAL A 131 -2.41 -3.72 -0.41
C VAL A 131 -3.03 -3.45 -1.77
N VAL A 132 -4.22 -2.86 -1.76
CA VAL A 132 -4.89 -2.33 -2.95
C VAL A 132 -4.88 -0.80 -2.85
N LEU A 133 -4.37 -0.14 -3.87
CA LEU A 133 -4.30 1.33 -3.94
C LEU A 133 -5.15 1.83 -5.11
N TYR A 134 -6.12 2.67 -4.81
CA TYR A 134 -6.91 3.42 -5.79
C TYR A 134 -6.30 4.79 -6.00
N GLU A 135 -5.81 5.05 -7.20
CA GLU A 135 -5.40 6.40 -7.62
C GLU A 135 -6.63 7.24 -7.95
N THR A 136 -7.58 6.63 -8.61
CA THR A 136 -8.92 7.17 -8.89
C THR A 136 -9.96 6.12 -8.50
N PRO A 137 -11.26 6.47 -8.46
CA PRO A 137 -12.31 5.47 -8.22
C PRO A 137 -12.35 4.32 -9.23
N ARG A 138 -11.71 4.50 -10.39
CA ARG A 138 -11.72 3.51 -11.48
C ARG A 138 -10.40 2.78 -11.68
N ASN A 139 -9.27 3.39 -11.29
CA ASN A 139 -7.93 2.86 -11.52
C ASN A 139 -7.29 2.48 -10.20
N PHE A 140 -6.97 1.23 -10.06
CA PHE A 140 -6.34 0.70 -8.85
C PHE A 140 -5.32 -0.38 -9.18
N VAL A 141 -4.40 -0.55 -8.28
CA VAL A 141 -3.31 -1.53 -8.34
C VAL A 141 -3.30 -2.38 -7.08
N THR A 142 -2.81 -3.59 -7.19
CA THR A 142 -2.72 -4.54 -6.08
C THR A 142 -1.31 -5.11 -5.99
N TYR A 143 -0.77 -5.18 -4.78
CA TYR A 143 0.52 -5.82 -4.52
C TYR A 143 0.45 -6.72 -3.30
N LYS A 144 1.02 -7.92 -3.42
CA LYS A 144 1.02 -8.99 -2.40
C LYS A 144 2.42 -9.40 -1.94
N GLY A 145 3.46 -8.70 -2.40
CA GLY A 145 4.84 -9.03 -2.09
C GLY A 145 5.51 -9.98 -3.10
N GLU A 146 5.00 -10.07 -4.29
CA GLU A 146 5.52 -10.94 -5.37
C GLU A 146 6.36 -10.16 -6.38
#